data_617f91227bb599dd611be33880d7c726
#
_entry.id   617f91227bb599dd611be33880d7c726
#
_cell.length_a   1.000
_cell.length_b   1.000
_cell.length_c   1.000
_cell.angle_alpha   90.00
_cell.angle_beta   90.00
_cell.angle_gamma   90.00
#
_symmetry.space_group_name_H-M   'P 1'
#
loop_
_entity.id
_entity.type
_entity.pdbx_description
1 polymer ?
#
loop_
_entity_poly.entity_id
_entity_poly.type
_entity_poly.pdbx_seq_one_letter_code
_entity_poly.pdbx_strand_id
1 'polypeptide(L)'
;MLLNNGCLCCSVRGDLVDMLGRLVTERKGQFDHILIETTGLANPAPIIQTFYLEPDLLDTLRLDGVVTLVDAKHAMMHLDEEKAEGVVNEALEQVAFADRLVLNKTDLVNQSELLSIENRVHTINNLASIRRAEKANVDLDFVLGVGGFDLDRVEDVIIGEKKEEEHSHSHSHS
;
A
#
# COMPACT_ATOMS: atom_id res chain seq x y z
N MET A 1 -3.37 -15.99 -12.33
CA MET A 1 -2.39 -17.05 -12.06
C MET A 1 -2.25 -17.16 -10.55
N LEU A 2 -2.34 -18.36 -9.96
CA LEU A 2 -2.25 -18.55 -8.52
C LEU A 2 -0.85 -19.06 -8.19
N LEU A 3 -0.20 -18.43 -7.22
CA LEU A 3 1.05 -18.91 -6.63
C LEU A 3 0.72 -19.91 -5.52
N ASN A 4 1.39 -21.06 -5.51
CA ASN A 4 1.19 -22.07 -4.47
C ASN A 4 1.74 -21.57 -3.12
N ASN A 5 0.96 -21.83 -2.06
CA ASN A 5 1.29 -21.47 -0.68
C ASN A 5 2.57 -22.19 -0.22
N GLY A 6 3.69 -21.51 -0.30
CA GLY A 6 4.95 -21.91 0.34
C GLY A 6 5.43 -20.75 1.21
N CYS A 7 6.24 -21.06 2.21
CA CYS A 7 6.84 -20.11 3.13
C CYS A 7 7.34 -18.84 2.39
N LEU A 8 6.88 -17.66 2.82
CA LEU A 8 7.01 -16.36 2.14
C LEU A 8 8.46 -15.81 2.03
N CYS A 9 9.47 -16.59 2.34
CA CYS A 9 10.82 -16.09 2.33
C CYS A 9 11.49 -16.38 1.00
N CYS A 10 12.19 -17.16 0.56
CA CYS A 10 13.01 -17.17 -0.67
C CYS A 10 12.33 -17.79 -1.90
N SER A 11 11.44 -18.77 -1.73
CA SER A 11 10.81 -19.46 -2.88
C SER A 11 9.74 -18.60 -3.56
N VAL A 12 8.90 -17.93 -2.79
CA VAL A 12 7.84 -17.07 -3.35
C VAL A 12 8.41 -15.87 -4.09
N ARG A 13 9.54 -15.31 -3.60
CA ARG A 13 10.24 -14.23 -4.30
C ARG A 13 10.77 -14.71 -5.65
N GLY A 14 11.47 -15.85 -5.71
CA GLY A 14 11.97 -16.42 -6.95
C GLY A 14 10.84 -16.73 -7.94
N ASP A 15 9.77 -17.37 -7.47
CA ASP A 15 8.61 -17.70 -8.29
C ASP A 15 7.92 -16.42 -8.85
N LEU A 16 7.84 -15.35 -8.07
CA LEU A 16 7.28 -14.06 -8.50
C LEU A 16 8.14 -13.42 -9.59
N VAL A 17 9.46 -13.38 -9.40
CA VAL A 17 10.43 -12.82 -10.37
C VAL A 17 10.34 -13.58 -11.68
N ASP A 18 10.40 -14.91 -11.63
CA ASP A 18 10.30 -15.77 -12.81
C ASP A 18 8.96 -15.62 -13.55
N MET A 19 7.87 -15.48 -12.79
CA MET A 19 6.54 -15.29 -13.37
C MET A 19 6.44 -13.91 -14.05
N LEU A 20 6.91 -12.86 -13.41
CA LEU A 20 6.89 -11.51 -13.97
C LEU A 20 7.80 -11.42 -15.19
N GLY A 21 9.02 -11.97 -15.12
CA GLY A 21 9.95 -12.00 -16.25
C GLY A 21 9.38 -12.71 -17.48
N ARG A 22 8.74 -13.86 -17.27
CA ARG A 22 8.01 -14.58 -18.35
C ARG A 22 6.86 -13.74 -18.90
N LEU A 23 6.04 -13.14 -18.04
CA LEU A 23 4.90 -12.33 -18.45
C LEU A 23 5.33 -11.16 -19.34
N VAL A 24 6.38 -10.44 -18.93
CA VAL A 24 6.93 -9.31 -19.69
C VAL A 24 7.51 -9.75 -21.03
N THR A 25 8.17 -10.91 -21.07
CA THR A 25 8.80 -11.43 -22.30
C THR A 25 7.76 -11.98 -23.27
N GLU A 26 6.86 -12.85 -22.79
CA GLU A 26 5.90 -13.57 -23.64
C GLU A 26 4.69 -12.71 -24.06
N ARG A 27 4.35 -11.69 -23.25
CA ARG A 27 3.16 -10.86 -23.43
C ARG A 27 3.48 -9.38 -23.65
N LYS A 28 4.67 -9.07 -24.11
CA LYS A 28 5.14 -7.69 -24.36
C LYS A 28 4.14 -6.91 -25.24
N GLY A 29 3.69 -5.75 -24.74
CA GLY A 29 2.75 -4.89 -25.46
C GLY A 29 1.29 -5.38 -25.47
N GLN A 30 0.94 -6.42 -24.68
CA GLN A 30 -0.42 -6.92 -24.55
C GLN A 30 -1.14 -6.44 -23.29
N PHE A 31 -0.46 -5.74 -22.40
CA PHE A 31 -1.01 -5.16 -21.16
C PHE A 31 -0.27 -3.86 -20.82
N ASP A 32 -0.95 -2.98 -20.12
CA ASP A 32 -0.41 -1.70 -19.64
C ASP A 32 -0.12 -1.76 -18.11
N HIS A 33 -0.87 -2.59 -17.37
CA HIS A 33 -0.74 -2.75 -15.93
C HIS A 33 -0.73 -4.22 -15.53
N ILE A 34 -0.01 -4.51 -14.44
CA ILE A 34 -0.03 -5.80 -13.75
C ILE A 34 -0.57 -5.54 -12.35
N LEU A 35 -1.62 -6.27 -11.98
CA LEU A 35 -2.16 -6.27 -10.63
C LEU A 35 -1.74 -7.53 -9.89
N ILE A 36 -1.09 -7.35 -8.74
CA ILE A 36 -0.69 -8.44 -7.86
C ILE A 36 -1.61 -8.41 -6.64
N GLU A 37 -2.46 -9.41 -6.51
CA GLU A 37 -3.31 -9.56 -5.34
C GLU A 37 -2.64 -10.49 -4.33
N THR A 38 -2.55 -10.03 -3.08
CA THR A 38 -2.10 -10.85 -1.94
C THR A 38 -3.29 -11.30 -1.10
N THR A 39 -3.12 -12.37 -0.34
CA THR A 39 -4.14 -12.77 0.63
C THR A 39 -4.26 -11.74 1.75
N GLY A 40 -5.42 -11.69 2.43
CA GLY A 40 -5.68 -10.74 3.51
C GLY A 40 -4.77 -10.87 4.74
N LEU A 41 -3.96 -11.94 4.83
CA LEU A 41 -3.00 -12.18 5.91
C LEU A 41 -1.53 -12.06 5.43
N ALA A 42 -1.29 -11.53 4.23
CA ALA A 42 0.05 -11.44 3.70
C ALA A 42 0.72 -10.12 4.10
N ASN A 43 1.97 -10.21 4.55
CA ASN A 43 2.84 -9.04 4.68
C ASN A 43 3.25 -8.57 3.27
N PRO A 44 2.98 -7.31 2.86
CA PRO A 44 3.33 -6.82 1.53
C PRO A 44 4.83 -6.55 1.35
N ALA A 45 5.57 -6.35 2.44
CA ALA A 45 6.98 -5.94 2.41
C ALA A 45 7.89 -6.83 1.54
N PRO A 46 7.82 -8.18 1.59
CA PRO A 46 8.66 -9.04 0.75
C PRO A 46 8.40 -8.84 -0.74
N ILE A 47 7.15 -8.58 -1.14
CA ILE A 47 6.80 -8.33 -2.55
C ILE A 47 7.35 -6.98 -2.99
N ILE A 48 7.14 -5.94 -2.18
CA ILE A 48 7.67 -4.59 -2.44
C ILE A 48 9.20 -4.64 -2.59
N GLN A 49 9.88 -5.30 -1.65
CA GLN A 49 11.34 -5.44 -1.67
C GLN A 49 11.85 -6.15 -2.94
N THR A 50 11.08 -7.10 -3.48
CA THR A 50 11.46 -7.79 -4.73
C THR A 50 11.67 -6.79 -5.87
N PHE A 51 10.80 -5.80 -6.01
CA PHE A 51 10.93 -4.78 -7.06
C PHE A 51 12.17 -3.89 -6.89
N TYR A 52 12.70 -3.70 -5.68
CA TYR A 52 13.92 -2.92 -5.47
C TYR A 52 15.22 -3.73 -5.59
N LEU A 53 15.14 -5.03 -5.40
CA LEU A 53 16.32 -5.89 -5.30
C LEU A 53 16.60 -6.68 -6.58
N GLU A 54 15.70 -6.65 -7.57
CA GLU A 54 15.82 -7.38 -8.83
C GLU A 54 15.99 -6.41 -10.02
N PRO A 55 17.25 -6.13 -10.42
CA PRO A 55 17.54 -5.16 -11.49
C PRO A 55 16.84 -5.49 -12.81
N ASP A 56 16.74 -6.77 -13.17
CA ASP A 56 16.11 -7.21 -14.41
C ASP A 56 14.61 -6.86 -14.48
N LEU A 57 13.94 -6.76 -13.33
CA LEU A 57 12.56 -6.29 -13.27
C LEU A 57 12.47 -4.77 -13.38
N LEU A 58 13.40 -4.03 -12.77
CA LEU A 58 13.41 -2.56 -12.78
C LEU A 58 13.56 -1.97 -14.19
N ASP A 59 14.27 -2.66 -15.08
CA ASP A 59 14.43 -2.22 -16.48
C ASP A 59 13.13 -2.28 -17.30
N THR A 60 12.15 -3.06 -16.86
CA THR A 60 10.94 -3.34 -17.62
C THR A 60 9.63 -3.07 -16.88
N LEU A 61 9.64 -3.11 -15.56
CA LEU A 61 8.49 -2.90 -14.69
C LEU A 61 8.79 -1.83 -13.66
N ARG A 62 7.77 -1.05 -13.34
CA ARG A 62 7.81 -0.09 -12.24
C ARG A 62 6.69 -0.41 -11.26
N LEU A 63 7.01 -0.41 -9.96
CA LEU A 63 5.97 -0.45 -8.93
C LEU A 63 5.24 0.89 -8.94
N ASP A 64 3.96 0.86 -9.31
CA ASP A 64 3.12 2.07 -9.36
C ASP A 64 2.66 2.49 -7.96
N GLY A 65 2.24 1.54 -7.15
CA GLY A 65 1.80 1.79 -5.78
C GLY A 65 1.23 0.57 -5.11
N VAL A 66 1.03 0.71 -3.81
CA VAL A 66 0.39 -0.28 -2.95
C VAL A 66 -0.99 0.20 -2.55
N VAL A 67 -2.01 -0.58 -2.90
CA VAL A 67 -3.40 -0.30 -2.55
C VAL A 67 -3.87 -1.33 -1.53
N THR A 68 -4.28 -0.87 -0.35
CA THR A 68 -4.81 -1.74 0.70
C THR A 68 -6.33 -1.56 0.83
N LEU A 69 -7.05 -2.67 0.77
CA LEU A 69 -8.48 -2.72 1.06
C LEU A 69 -8.71 -2.99 2.55
N VAL A 70 -9.35 -2.07 3.23
CA VAL A 70 -9.67 -2.16 4.65
C VAL A 70 -11.16 -2.44 4.80
N ASP A 71 -11.51 -3.54 5.46
CA ASP A 71 -12.89 -3.86 5.83
C ASP A 71 -13.32 -3.00 7.03
N ALA A 72 -14.15 -1.97 6.81
CA ALA A 72 -14.60 -1.06 7.85
C ALA A 72 -15.26 -1.80 9.03
N LYS A 73 -15.98 -2.90 8.78
CA LYS A 73 -16.69 -3.65 9.83
C LYS A 73 -15.75 -4.34 10.82
N HIS A 74 -14.57 -4.76 10.35
CA HIS A 74 -13.64 -5.57 11.15
C HIS A 74 -12.29 -4.87 11.37
N ALA A 75 -12.09 -3.67 10.81
CA ALA A 75 -10.81 -2.96 10.84
C ALA A 75 -10.22 -2.82 12.24
N MET A 76 -10.99 -2.27 13.18
CA MET A 76 -10.49 -2.03 14.55
C MET A 76 -10.08 -3.32 15.24
N MET A 77 -10.83 -4.41 15.04
CA MET A 77 -10.50 -5.73 15.63
C MET A 77 -9.14 -6.22 15.13
N HIS A 78 -8.86 -6.10 13.83
CA HIS A 78 -7.60 -6.56 13.25
C HIS A 78 -6.43 -5.62 13.54
N LEU A 79 -6.66 -4.30 13.54
CA LEU A 79 -5.61 -3.32 13.80
C LEU A 79 -5.18 -3.28 15.28
N ASP A 80 -6.08 -3.60 16.19
CA ASP A 80 -5.83 -3.60 17.64
C ASP A 80 -5.62 -5.01 18.22
N GLU A 81 -5.53 -6.02 17.37
CA GLU A 81 -5.26 -7.40 17.80
C GLU A 81 -3.86 -7.50 18.40
N GLU A 82 -3.80 -7.88 19.68
CA GLU A 82 -2.53 -8.17 20.35
C GLU A 82 -1.94 -9.48 19.82
N LYS A 83 -0.74 -9.40 19.26
CA LYS A 83 0.01 -10.58 18.81
C LYS A 83 1.03 -11.00 19.86
N ALA A 84 1.41 -12.27 19.86
CA ALA A 84 2.49 -12.76 20.71
C ALA A 84 3.81 -12.03 20.38
N GLU A 85 4.72 -12.00 21.34
CA GLU A 85 6.03 -11.36 21.17
C GLU A 85 6.78 -11.93 19.94
N GLY A 86 7.23 -11.04 19.07
CA GLY A 86 7.90 -11.40 17.81
C GLY A 86 6.97 -11.77 16.64
N VAL A 87 5.65 -11.74 16.85
CA VAL A 87 4.66 -11.97 15.78
C VAL A 87 4.20 -10.62 15.23
N VAL A 88 4.30 -10.46 13.92
CA VAL A 88 3.88 -9.24 13.22
C VAL A 88 2.34 -9.20 13.12
N ASN A 89 1.75 -8.03 13.31
CA ASN A 89 0.36 -7.80 12.96
C ASN A 89 0.28 -7.42 11.47
N GLU A 90 -0.17 -8.35 10.64
CA GLU A 90 -0.23 -8.21 9.19
C GLU A 90 -1.14 -7.05 8.76
N ALA A 91 -2.22 -6.79 9.50
CA ALA A 91 -3.13 -5.67 9.20
C ALA A 91 -2.44 -4.31 9.39
N LEU A 92 -1.61 -4.17 10.44
CA LEU A 92 -0.79 -2.97 10.64
C LEU A 92 0.21 -2.79 9.51
N GLU A 93 0.92 -3.86 9.11
CA GLU A 93 1.88 -3.81 8.01
C GLU A 93 1.20 -3.42 6.68
N GLN A 94 0.04 -4.00 6.38
CA GLN A 94 -0.70 -3.67 5.15
C GLN A 94 -1.12 -2.20 5.10
N VAL A 95 -1.52 -1.62 6.23
CA VAL A 95 -1.84 -0.19 6.31
C VAL A 95 -0.57 0.66 6.24
N ALA A 96 0.50 0.25 6.91
CA ALA A 96 1.76 1.01 6.96
C ALA A 96 2.43 1.13 5.58
N PHE A 97 2.36 0.09 4.75
CA PHE A 97 2.95 0.08 3.40
C PHE A 97 2.03 0.63 2.30
N ALA A 98 0.80 1.01 2.62
CA ALA A 98 -0.16 1.48 1.62
C ALA A 98 0.13 2.91 1.14
N ASP A 99 0.08 3.15 -0.17
CA ASP A 99 0.00 4.48 -0.77
C ASP A 99 -1.45 4.96 -0.85
N ARG A 100 -2.38 4.02 -1.04
CA ARG A 100 -3.82 4.26 -1.11
C ARG A 100 -4.55 3.25 -0.23
N LEU A 101 -5.54 3.73 0.49
CA LEU A 101 -6.40 2.93 1.36
C LEU A 101 -7.85 3.05 0.89
N VAL A 102 -8.45 1.92 0.54
CA VAL A 102 -9.87 1.82 0.23
C VAL A 102 -10.58 1.31 1.48
N LEU A 103 -11.21 2.21 2.24
CA LEU A 103 -12.04 1.84 3.38
C LEU A 103 -13.40 1.35 2.87
N ASN A 104 -13.50 0.05 2.70
CA ASN A 104 -14.65 -0.60 2.08
C ASN A 104 -15.69 -1.06 3.10
N LYS A 105 -16.90 -1.39 2.62
CA LYS A 105 -18.05 -1.82 3.44
C LYS A 105 -18.52 -0.72 4.42
N THR A 106 -18.43 0.53 4.00
CA THR A 106 -18.81 1.68 4.84
C THR A 106 -20.31 1.70 5.15
N ASP A 107 -21.12 0.99 4.36
CA ASP A 107 -22.53 0.74 4.60
C ASP A 107 -22.83 -0.14 5.83
N LEU A 108 -21.83 -0.83 6.37
CA LEU A 108 -21.99 -1.73 7.52
C LEU A 108 -21.61 -1.09 8.87
N VAL A 109 -21.22 0.17 8.88
CA VAL A 109 -20.77 0.90 10.08
C VAL A 109 -21.39 2.30 10.11
N ASN A 110 -21.49 2.89 11.31
CA ASN A 110 -22.00 4.25 11.45
C ASN A 110 -20.86 5.30 11.28
N GLN A 111 -21.25 6.58 11.20
CA GLN A 111 -20.31 7.68 10.97
C GLN A 111 -19.27 7.83 12.08
N SER A 112 -19.61 7.55 13.33
CA SER A 112 -18.68 7.63 14.47
C SER A 112 -17.63 6.52 14.38
N GLU A 113 -18.04 5.31 14.01
CA GLU A 113 -17.12 4.20 13.77
C GLU A 113 -16.17 4.49 12.61
N LEU A 114 -16.70 5.04 11.49
CA LEU A 114 -15.88 5.44 10.34
C LEU A 114 -14.79 6.43 10.73
N LEU A 115 -15.14 7.48 11.47
CA LEU A 115 -14.16 8.48 11.93
C LEU A 115 -13.10 7.85 12.85
N SER A 116 -13.50 6.92 13.73
CA SER A 116 -12.55 6.21 14.59
C SER A 116 -11.56 5.37 13.79
N ILE A 117 -12.05 4.67 12.77
CA ILE A 117 -11.20 3.85 11.88
C ILE A 117 -10.24 4.75 11.10
N GLU A 118 -10.71 5.84 10.50
CA GLU A 118 -9.87 6.78 9.77
C GLU A 118 -8.77 7.37 10.66
N ASN A 119 -9.12 7.79 11.86
CA ASN A 119 -8.14 8.29 12.83
C ASN A 119 -7.11 7.22 13.19
N ARG A 120 -7.54 5.98 13.41
CA ARG A 120 -6.64 4.86 13.71
C ARG A 120 -5.69 4.58 12.55
N VAL A 121 -6.20 4.54 11.33
CA VAL A 121 -5.42 4.37 10.11
C VAL A 121 -4.42 5.51 9.94
N HIS A 122 -4.83 6.76 10.13
CA HIS A 122 -3.93 7.91 10.08
C HIS A 122 -2.81 7.87 11.13
N THR A 123 -3.08 7.30 12.31
CA THR A 123 -2.04 7.09 13.34
C THR A 123 -0.95 6.11 12.86
N ILE A 124 -1.32 5.14 12.01
CA ILE A 124 -0.38 4.15 11.47
C ILE A 124 0.33 4.70 10.23
N ASN A 125 -0.43 5.33 9.33
CA ASN A 125 0.07 5.84 8.06
C ASN A 125 -0.65 7.15 7.70
N ASN A 126 -0.02 8.27 7.98
CA ASN A 126 -0.56 9.60 7.70
C ASN A 126 -0.31 10.07 6.26
N LEU A 127 0.50 9.35 5.48
CA LEU A 127 0.81 9.69 4.10
C LEU A 127 -0.17 9.07 3.10
N ALA A 128 -0.78 7.94 3.46
CA ALA A 128 -1.70 7.26 2.57
C ALA A 128 -3.02 8.04 2.40
N SER A 129 -3.44 8.20 1.16
CA SER A 129 -4.76 8.77 0.86
C SER A 129 -5.86 7.73 1.12
N ILE A 130 -6.92 8.13 1.81
CA ILE A 130 -8.06 7.26 2.14
C ILE A 130 -9.25 7.58 1.24
N ARG A 131 -9.93 6.54 0.72
CA ARG A 131 -11.20 6.63 0.02
C ARG A 131 -12.21 5.67 0.64
N ARG A 132 -13.37 6.20 1.01
CA ARG A 132 -14.51 5.38 1.46
C ARG A 132 -15.18 4.71 0.27
N ALA A 133 -15.59 3.46 0.45
CA ALA A 133 -16.23 2.69 -0.60
C ALA A 133 -17.31 1.74 -0.05
N GLU A 134 -18.22 1.41 -0.93
CA GLU A 134 -19.20 0.33 -0.76
C GLU A 134 -19.01 -0.65 -1.91
N LYS A 135 -18.95 -1.95 -1.63
CA LYS A 135 -18.72 -3.00 -2.63
C LYS A 135 -17.49 -2.74 -3.52
N ALA A 136 -16.45 -2.15 -2.94
CA ALA A 136 -15.21 -1.76 -3.60
C ALA A 136 -15.40 -0.80 -4.79
N ASN A 137 -16.48 -0.03 -4.82
CA ASN A 137 -16.75 0.95 -5.87
C ASN A 137 -15.90 2.20 -5.64
N VAL A 138 -14.81 2.33 -6.39
CA VAL A 138 -13.89 3.46 -6.38
C VAL A 138 -13.53 3.84 -7.81
N ASP A 139 -13.15 5.10 -8.00
CA ASP A 139 -12.61 5.56 -9.28
C ASP A 139 -11.29 4.86 -9.59
N LEU A 140 -11.10 4.44 -10.84
CA LEU A 140 -9.86 3.78 -11.26
C LEU A 140 -8.63 4.67 -11.08
N ASP A 141 -8.76 5.97 -11.25
CA ASP A 141 -7.70 6.96 -11.05
C ASP A 141 -7.21 7.02 -9.59
N PHE A 142 -7.99 6.50 -8.66
CA PHE A 142 -7.55 6.38 -7.27
C PHE A 142 -6.63 5.19 -7.03
N VAL A 143 -6.77 4.12 -7.82
CA VAL A 143 -6.06 2.86 -7.63
C VAL A 143 -5.02 2.54 -8.71
N LEU A 144 -5.02 3.27 -9.82
CA LEU A 144 -4.07 3.16 -10.93
C LEU A 144 -3.35 4.50 -11.13
N GLY A 145 -2.10 4.46 -11.58
CA GLY A 145 -1.29 5.67 -11.78
C GLY A 145 -1.01 6.37 -10.45
N VAL A 146 -0.82 5.59 -9.39
CA VAL A 146 -0.64 6.11 -8.02
C VAL A 146 0.66 6.89 -7.91
N GLY A 147 1.73 6.43 -8.57
CA GLY A 147 3.07 7.05 -8.56
C GLY A 147 3.68 7.10 -7.17
N GLY A 148 3.34 6.17 -6.28
CA GLY A 148 3.79 6.15 -4.88
C GLY A 148 5.29 5.95 -4.74
N PHE A 149 5.94 5.39 -5.75
CA PHE A 149 7.39 5.12 -5.80
C PHE A 149 8.12 5.98 -6.83
N ASP A 150 7.53 7.10 -7.23
CA ASP A 150 8.17 8.07 -8.11
C ASP A 150 9.09 8.98 -7.31
N LEU A 151 10.40 8.92 -7.56
CA LEU A 151 11.41 9.69 -6.82
C LEU A 151 11.17 11.20 -6.92
N ASP A 152 10.66 11.67 -8.04
CA ASP A 152 10.34 13.10 -8.24
C ASP A 152 9.25 13.58 -7.27
N ARG A 153 8.29 12.73 -6.92
CA ARG A 153 7.26 13.04 -5.92
C ARG A 153 7.78 13.05 -4.48
N VAL A 154 8.74 12.19 -4.18
CA VAL A 154 9.36 12.14 -2.84
C VAL A 154 10.15 13.41 -2.57
N GLU A 155 10.83 13.96 -3.58
CA GLU A 155 11.54 15.24 -3.47
C GLU A 155 10.57 16.41 -3.25
N ASP A 156 9.44 16.45 -3.95
CA ASP A 156 8.42 17.50 -3.79
C ASP A 156 7.80 17.52 -2.39
N VAL A 157 7.56 16.35 -1.78
CA VAL A 157 7.05 16.23 -0.41
C VAL A 157 8.08 16.76 0.60
N ILE A 158 9.35 16.36 0.47
CA ILE A 158 10.44 16.80 1.36
C ILE A 158 10.69 18.31 1.25
N ILE A 159 10.58 18.87 0.05
CA ILE A 159 10.73 20.31 -0.19
C ILE A 159 9.51 21.09 0.36
N GLY A 160 8.32 20.51 0.27
CA GLY A 160 7.09 21.09 0.81
C GLY A 160 7.14 21.21 2.33
N GLU A 161 7.53 20.14 3.03
CA GLU A 161 7.65 20.13 4.49
C GLU A 161 8.69 21.14 5.01
N LYS A 162 9.83 21.29 4.34
CA LYS A 162 10.84 22.29 4.70
C LYS A 162 10.35 23.72 4.56
N LYS A 163 9.49 24.03 3.61
CA LYS A 163 8.91 25.38 3.44
C LYS A 163 7.87 25.71 4.51
N GLU A 164 7.13 24.73 5.00
CA GLU A 164 6.16 24.94 6.08
C GLU A 164 6.86 25.16 7.43
N GLU A 165 7.98 24.47 7.70
CA GLU A 165 8.77 24.69 8.91
C GLU A 165 9.44 26.06 8.93
N GLU A 166 9.98 26.56 7.81
CA GLU A 166 10.59 27.89 7.72
C GLU A 166 9.56 29.02 7.92
N HIS A 167 8.32 28.85 7.48
CA HIS A 167 7.25 29.83 7.69
C HIS A 167 6.68 29.83 9.11
N SER A 168 6.77 28.76 9.86
CA SER A 168 6.29 28.67 11.25
C SER A 168 7.22 29.36 12.25
N HIS A 169 8.51 29.54 11.92
CA HIS A 169 9.50 30.19 12.78
C HIS A 169 9.61 31.70 12.61
N SER A 170 8.93 32.30 11.62
CA SER A 170 9.02 33.76 11.36
C SER A 170 8.02 34.64 12.12
N HIS A 171 7.13 34.10 12.94
CA HIS A 171 6.08 34.86 13.66
C HIS A 171 6.25 34.96 15.17
N SER A 172 7.43 34.73 15.72
CA SER A 172 7.66 34.81 17.17
C SER A 172 8.71 35.87 17.60
N HIS A 173 8.76 37.02 16.93
CA HIS A 173 9.49 38.19 17.44
C HIS A 173 8.76 39.46 17.06
N SER A 174 7.88 39.89 17.93
CA SER A 174 7.50 41.31 18.14
C SER A 174 6.80 41.42 19.47
#